data_d4f5a8ee0fb4b8a2d327e8e0db169178
#
_entry.id   d4f5a8ee0fb4b8a2d327e8e0db169178
#
_cell.length_a   1.000
_cell.length_b   1.000
_cell.length_c   1.000
_cell.angle_alpha   90.00
_cell.angle_beta   90.00
_cell.angle_gamma   90.00
#
_symmetry.space_group_name_H-M   'P 1'
#
loop_
_entity.id
_entity.type
_entity.pdbx_description
1 polymer ?
#
loop_
_entity_poly.entity_id
_entity_poly.type
_entity_poly.pdbx_seq_one_letter_code
_entity_poly.pdbx_strand_id
1 'polypeptide(L)'
;LGKRIMKFFKDKLYKDITIPAPPKDDIGEAAEVKKLIANRTAKQDKSIADHDEVPFYAIKKYCEDNKMIFHKDEFEDIIYGATDTINHFKAKFDRKRPIEIDKTLDTSPSKTNKTPSYPSGHAAQSRIVARYVAGKFPEHEANLIEAGNECGYGRVLAGFHYPSDYEAGNLLGEKMYKLMNKENYIKEMKTFKTFMESIIDIPRSTYAPGVFDGADSKNPKIKSSVMAMIDKQVKEFEKEYPVIEIGLIGSILTKRYRNDADLDINVLFDVPKEKQEDER
;
A
#
# COMPACT_ATOMS: atom_id res chain seq x y z
N LEU A 1 16.90 -10.86 8.83
CA LEU A 1 15.87 -10.14 9.59
C LEU A 1 14.53 -10.60 9.04
N GLY A 2 13.75 -11.39 9.83
CA GLY A 2 12.43 -11.87 9.40
C GLY A 2 11.48 -10.70 9.17
N LYS A 3 10.80 -10.68 8.02
CA LYS A 3 9.75 -9.68 7.72
C LYS A 3 8.71 -9.74 8.84
N ARG A 4 8.50 -8.64 9.57
CA ARG A 4 7.48 -8.56 10.61
C ARG A 4 6.12 -8.37 9.92
N ILE A 5 5.31 -9.43 9.88
CA ILE A 5 3.94 -9.37 9.35
C ILE A 5 3.09 -8.62 10.39
N MET A 6 2.44 -7.53 9.96
CA MET A 6 1.50 -6.81 10.82
C MET A 6 0.19 -7.58 10.93
N LYS A 7 -0.28 -7.84 12.15
CA LYS A 7 -1.51 -8.55 12.39
C LYS A 7 -2.68 -7.56 12.50
N PHE A 8 -3.33 -7.28 11.38
CA PHE A 8 -4.46 -6.35 11.31
C PHE A 8 -5.78 -6.93 11.86
N PHE A 9 -5.91 -8.25 11.88
CA PHE A 9 -7.13 -8.93 12.30
C PHE A 9 -6.83 -9.96 13.37
N LYS A 10 -7.79 -10.15 14.28
CA LYS A 10 -7.75 -11.26 15.23
C LYS A 10 -8.06 -12.60 14.55
N ASP A 11 -7.57 -13.66 15.15
CA ASP A 11 -7.88 -15.02 14.68
C ASP A 11 -9.39 -15.28 14.73
N LYS A 12 -9.90 -15.99 13.71
CA LYS A 12 -11.31 -16.37 13.61
C LYS A 12 -12.26 -15.16 13.69
N LEU A 13 -11.89 -14.02 13.08
CA LEU A 13 -12.68 -12.79 13.05
C LEU A 13 -14.11 -13.04 12.52
N TYR A 14 -14.30 -14.03 11.65
CA TYR A 14 -15.61 -14.44 11.12
C TYR A 14 -16.64 -14.76 12.19
N LYS A 15 -16.23 -15.06 13.42
CA LYS A 15 -17.16 -15.31 14.54
C LYS A 15 -17.92 -14.05 14.99
N ASP A 16 -17.37 -12.88 14.73
CA ASP A 16 -17.96 -11.59 15.11
C ASP A 16 -18.67 -10.89 13.95
N ILE A 17 -18.72 -11.55 12.79
CA ILE A 17 -19.28 -10.98 11.57
C ILE A 17 -20.46 -11.84 11.10
N THR A 18 -21.52 -11.16 10.71
CA THR A 18 -22.65 -11.77 10.02
C THR A 18 -22.88 -11.04 8.71
N ILE A 19 -23.04 -11.77 7.61
CA ILE A 19 -23.47 -11.25 6.31
C ILE A 19 -24.72 -12.01 5.88
N PRO A 20 -25.61 -11.41 5.05
CA PRO A 20 -26.80 -12.09 4.54
C PRO A 20 -26.40 -13.34 3.73
N ALA A 21 -27.32 -14.28 3.57
CA ALA A 21 -27.16 -15.36 2.62
C ALA A 21 -27.28 -14.83 1.16
N PRO A 22 -26.65 -15.49 0.19
CA PRO A 22 -26.81 -15.12 -1.22
C PRO A 22 -28.28 -15.28 -1.66
N PRO A 23 -28.73 -14.50 -2.66
CA PRO A 23 -30.02 -14.72 -3.30
C PRO A 23 -30.14 -16.15 -3.84
N LYS A 24 -31.37 -16.62 -3.99
CA LYS A 24 -31.65 -17.97 -4.51
C LYS A 24 -31.77 -18.04 -6.03
N ASP A 25 -31.83 -16.89 -6.72
CA ASP A 25 -32.00 -16.78 -8.17
C ASP A 25 -30.64 -16.69 -8.89
N ASP A 26 -29.86 -17.76 -8.86
CA ASP A 26 -28.57 -17.81 -9.55
C ASP A 26 -28.76 -17.72 -11.09
N ILE A 27 -29.89 -18.20 -11.63
CA ILE A 27 -30.16 -18.17 -13.09
C ILE A 27 -30.42 -16.72 -13.55
N GLY A 28 -31.26 -15.98 -12.83
CA GLY A 28 -31.53 -14.58 -13.14
C GLY A 28 -30.28 -13.69 -13.04
N GLU A 29 -29.51 -13.86 -11.97
CA GLU A 29 -28.25 -13.12 -11.81
C GLU A 29 -27.18 -13.54 -12.85
N ALA A 30 -27.11 -14.81 -13.28
CA ALA A 30 -26.20 -15.23 -14.34
C ALA A 30 -26.60 -14.60 -15.71
N ALA A 31 -27.89 -14.46 -15.98
CA ALA A 31 -28.38 -13.76 -17.16
C ALA A 31 -28.05 -12.25 -17.13
N GLU A 32 -28.05 -11.62 -15.96
CA GLU A 32 -27.61 -10.25 -15.77
C GLU A 32 -26.09 -10.13 -16.04
N VAL A 33 -25.27 -11.01 -15.46
CA VAL A 33 -23.83 -11.06 -15.70
C VAL A 33 -23.52 -11.19 -17.19
N LYS A 34 -24.28 -12.02 -17.93
CA LYS A 34 -24.13 -12.18 -19.38
C LYS A 34 -24.33 -10.86 -20.14
N LYS A 35 -25.34 -10.07 -19.76
CA LYS A 35 -25.58 -8.75 -20.36
C LYS A 35 -24.44 -7.77 -20.03
N LEU A 36 -23.91 -7.81 -18.82
CA LEU A 36 -22.80 -6.96 -18.39
C LEU A 36 -21.52 -7.27 -19.17
N ILE A 37 -21.19 -8.57 -19.34
CA ILE A 37 -20.04 -9.02 -20.13
C ILE A 37 -20.16 -8.54 -21.58
N ALA A 38 -21.34 -8.66 -22.22
CA ALA A 38 -21.55 -8.25 -23.59
C ALA A 38 -21.34 -6.75 -23.86
N ASN A 39 -21.48 -5.92 -22.82
CA ASN A 39 -21.29 -4.47 -22.89
C ASN A 39 -19.90 -4.00 -22.37
N ARG A 40 -19.01 -4.93 -22.08
CA ARG A 40 -17.67 -4.64 -21.53
C ARG A 40 -16.80 -3.93 -22.57
N THR A 41 -16.10 -2.90 -22.13
CA THR A 41 -15.20 -2.10 -22.96
C THR A 41 -13.75 -2.61 -22.83
N ALA A 42 -12.90 -2.31 -23.83
CA ALA A 42 -11.48 -2.63 -23.79
C ALA A 42 -10.75 -1.99 -22.58
N LYS A 43 -11.20 -0.82 -22.11
CA LYS A 43 -10.67 -0.19 -20.89
C LYS A 43 -10.99 -1.03 -19.66
N GLN A 44 -12.19 -1.58 -19.58
CA GLN A 44 -12.59 -2.48 -18.47
C GLN A 44 -11.83 -3.80 -18.53
N ASP A 45 -11.59 -4.37 -19.73
CA ASP A 45 -10.78 -5.58 -19.88
C ASP A 45 -9.37 -5.39 -19.35
N LYS A 46 -8.75 -4.24 -19.65
CA LYS A 46 -7.44 -3.91 -19.11
C LYS A 46 -7.47 -3.78 -17.58
N SER A 47 -8.44 -3.07 -17.02
CA SER A 47 -8.61 -2.92 -15.57
C SER A 47 -8.82 -4.27 -14.88
N ILE A 48 -9.64 -5.17 -15.45
CA ILE A 48 -9.86 -6.52 -14.94
C ILE A 48 -8.55 -7.30 -14.86
N ALA A 49 -7.71 -7.24 -15.90
CA ALA A 49 -6.42 -7.91 -15.93
C ALA A 49 -5.45 -7.34 -14.87
N ASP A 50 -5.38 -6.02 -14.73
CA ASP A 50 -4.55 -5.33 -13.74
C ASP A 50 -4.92 -5.72 -12.29
N HIS A 51 -6.22 -6.00 -12.04
CA HIS A 51 -6.72 -6.34 -10.71
C HIS A 51 -6.76 -7.85 -10.40
N ASP A 52 -6.49 -8.75 -11.36
CA ASP A 52 -6.67 -10.19 -11.11
C ASP A 52 -5.81 -10.73 -9.96
N GLU A 53 -4.53 -10.34 -9.91
CA GLU A 53 -3.61 -10.76 -8.86
C GLU A 53 -3.40 -9.68 -7.77
N VAL A 54 -3.81 -8.42 -8.04
CA VAL A 54 -3.56 -7.26 -7.17
C VAL A 54 -4.87 -6.54 -6.84
N PRO A 55 -5.63 -6.99 -5.83
CA PRO A 55 -6.94 -6.42 -5.49
C PRO A 55 -6.94 -4.94 -5.11
N PHE A 56 -5.79 -4.33 -4.97
CA PHE A 56 -5.61 -2.91 -4.63
C PHE A 56 -4.93 -2.09 -5.73
N TYR A 57 -4.87 -2.60 -6.96
CA TYR A 57 -4.12 -1.95 -8.05
C TYR A 57 -4.56 -0.49 -8.30
N ALA A 58 -5.87 -0.24 -8.47
CA ALA A 58 -6.38 1.11 -8.69
C ALA A 58 -6.16 2.03 -7.47
N ILE A 59 -6.29 1.49 -6.25
CA ILE A 59 -6.02 2.24 -5.02
C ILE A 59 -4.55 2.65 -4.96
N LYS A 60 -3.64 1.70 -5.23
CA LYS A 60 -2.20 1.96 -5.28
C LYS A 60 -1.89 3.06 -6.30
N LYS A 61 -2.41 2.92 -7.53
CA LYS A 61 -2.22 3.91 -8.59
C LYS A 61 -2.76 5.29 -8.19
N TYR A 62 -3.95 5.36 -7.58
CA TYR A 62 -4.50 6.60 -7.07
C TYR A 62 -3.58 7.26 -6.04
N CYS A 63 -3.03 6.47 -5.09
CA CYS A 63 -2.08 6.98 -4.10
C CYS A 63 -0.81 7.54 -4.76
N GLU A 64 -0.24 6.83 -5.75
CA GLU A 64 0.93 7.26 -6.50
C GLU A 64 0.67 8.56 -7.26
N ASP A 65 -0.44 8.64 -8.00
CA ASP A 65 -0.83 9.82 -8.79
C ASP A 65 -1.05 11.08 -7.90
N ASN A 66 -1.48 10.87 -6.65
CA ASN A 66 -1.71 11.96 -5.67
C ASN A 66 -0.56 12.15 -4.68
N LYS A 67 0.58 11.49 -4.88
CA LYS A 67 1.80 11.57 -4.03
C LYS A 67 1.51 11.25 -2.55
N MET A 68 0.58 10.35 -2.30
CA MET A 68 0.24 9.91 -0.96
C MET A 68 1.28 8.90 -0.46
N ILE A 69 1.71 9.06 0.78
CA ILE A 69 2.66 8.11 1.39
C ILE A 69 1.90 6.87 1.84
N PHE A 70 2.25 5.73 1.29
CA PHE A 70 1.71 4.41 1.66
C PHE A 70 2.79 3.34 1.57
N HIS A 71 2.59 2.25 2.28
CA HIS A 71 3.49 1.09 2.24
C HIS A 71 2.76 -0.10 1.61
N LYS A 72 3.24 -0.56 0.46
CA LYS A 72 2.65 -1.70 -0.27
C LYS A 72 2.53 -2.95 0.62
N ASP A 73 3.50 -3.19 1.48
CA ASP A 73 3.53 -4.31 2.42
C ASP A 73 2.34 -4.28 3.40
N GLU A 74 1.87 -3.09 3.81
CA GLU A 74 0.67 -2.96 4.65
C GLU A 74 -0.58 -3.48 3.93
N PHE A 75 -0.71 -3.18 2.62
CA PHE A 75 -1.83 -3.66 1.81
C PHE A 75 -1.80 -5.18 1.65
N GLU A 76 -0.61 -5.75 1.42
CA GLU A 76 -0.42 -7.20 1.34
C GLU A 76 -0.76 -7.88 2.66
N ASP A 77 -0.32 -7.33 3.79
CA ASP A 77 -0.62 -7.86 5.13
C ASP A 77 -2.12 -7.78 5.46
N ILE A 78 -2.81 -6.70 5.06
CA ILE A 78 -4.27 -6.56 5.19
C ILE A 78 -4.99 -7.65 4.37
N ILE A 79 -4.61 -7.84 3.12
CA ILE A 79 -5.22 -8.84 2.22
C ILE A 79 -4.99 -10.24 2.75
N TYR A 80 -3.76 -10.55 3.15
CA TYR A 80 -3.42 -11.84 3.74
C TYR A 80 -4.23 -12.12 5.00
N GLY A 81 -4.29 -11.14 5.92
CA GLY A 81 -5.04 -11.26 7.16
C GLY A 81 -6.55 -11.37 6.97
N ALA A 82 -7.09 -10.84 5.87
CA ALA A 82 -8.51 -10.94 5.54
C ALA A 82 -8.92 -12.31 4.98
N THR A 83 -7.98 -13.08 4.44
CA THR A 83 -8.24 -14.29 3.65
C THR A 83 -8.98 -15.36 4.44
N ASP A 84 -8.62 -15.62 5.71
CA ASP A 84 -9.27 -16.64 6.54
C ASP A 84 -10.76 -16.35 6.73
N THR A 85 -11.11 -15.11 7.02
CA THR A 85 -12.51 -14.68 7.20
C THR A 85 -13.31 -14.77 5.90
N ILE A 86 -12.73 -14.34 4.78
CA ILE A 86 -13.35 -14.41 3.46
C ILE A 86 -13.61 -15.89 3.09
N ASN A 87 -12.61 -16.73 3.24
CA ASN A 87 -12.73 -18.16 2.90
C ASN A 87 -13.71 -18.90 3.80
N HIS A 88 -13.82 -18.52 5.08
CA HIS A 88 -14.87 -19.07 5.96
C HIS A 88 -16.28 -18.83 5.39
N PHE A 89 -16.59 -17.60 4.95
CA PHE A 89 -17.89 -17.30 4.36
C PHE A 89 -18.08 -17.99 3.00
N LYS A 90 -17.04 -18.07 2.17
CA LYS A 90 -17.08 -18.81 0.91
C LYS A 90 -17.42 -20.29 1.13
N ALA A 91 -16.76 -20.94 2.07
CA ALA A 91 -17.03 -22.33 2.42
C ALA A 91 -18.45 -22.51 3.03
N LYS A 92 -18.89 -21.55 3.86
CA LYS A 92 -20.22 -21.58 4.51
C LYS A 92 -21.37 -21.54 3.51
N PHE A 93 -21.26 -20.72 2.47
CA PHE A 93 -22.35 -20.52 1.49
C PHE A 93 -22.21 -21.38 0.25
N ASP A 94 -21.00 -21.78 -0.09
CA ASP A 94 -20.62 -22.66 -1.21
C ASP A 94 -21.36 -22.37 -2.52
N ARG A 95 -21.53 -21.07 -2.85
CA ARG A 95 -22.27 -20.62 -4.02
C ARG A 95 -21.48 -20.91 -5.29
N LYS A 96 -22.16 -21.50 -6.28
CA LYS A 96 -21.62 -21.72 -7.62
C LYS A 96 -21.33 -20.39 -8.32
N ARG A 97 -20.29 -20.39 -9.15
CA ARG A 97 -19.97 -19.22 -9.97
C ARG A 97 -20.88 -19.06 -11.18
N PRO A 98 -21.04 -17.85 -11.75
CA PRO A 98 -21.88 -17.65 -12.94
C PRO A 98 -21.61 -18.63 -14.08
N ILE A 99 -20.34 -18.90 -14.38
CA ILE A 99 -19.92 -19.83 -15.44
C ILE A 99 -20.32 -21.29 -15.14
N GLU A 100 -20.59 -21.65 -13.89
CA GLU A 100 -21.07 -22.99 -13.54
C GLU A 100 -22.59 -23.14 -13.79
N ILE A 101 -23.31 -22.01 -13.81
CA ILE A 101 -24.75 -21.93 -14.11
C ILE A 101 -24.97 -21.75 -15.61
N ASP A 102 -24.28 -20.81 -16.27
CA ASP A 102 -24.33 -20.60 -17.71
C ASP A 102 -22.93 -20.80 -18.34
N LYS A 103 -22.73 -21.96 -18.94
CA LYS A 103 -21.46 -22.35 -19.60
C LYS A 103 -21.13 -21.52 -20.86
N THR A 104 -22.04 -20.67 -21.29
CA THR A 104 -21.87 -19.82 -22.48
C THR A 104 -21.35 -18.44 -22.15
N LEU A 105 -21.06 -18.15 -20.87
CA LEU A 105 -20.47 -16.89 -20.45
C LEU A 105 -19.05 -16.74 -20.99
N ASP A 106 -18.76 -15.60 -21.62
CA ASP A 106 -17.43 -15.22 -22.09
C ASP A 106 -16.66 -14.57 -20.94
N THR A 107 -16.15 -15.42 -20.04
CA THR A 107 -15.41 -14.95 -18.85
C THR A 107 -13.97 -14.57 -19.18
N SER A 108 -13.45 -13.54 -18.52
CA SER A 108 -12.04 -13.16 -18.64
C SER A 108 -11.11 -14.26 -18.11
N PRO A 109 -9.86 -14.36 -18.58
CA PRO A 109 -8.86 -15.22 -17.95
C PRO A 109 -8.59 -14.81 -16.50
N SER A 110 -8.38 -15.78 -15.60
CA SER A 110 -8.05 -15.51 -14.21
C SER A 110 -7.26 -16.64 -13.56
N LYS A 111 -6.32 -16.26 -12.68
CA LYS A 111 -5.59 -17.19 -11.82
C LYS A 111 -6.24 -17.36 -10.44
N THR A 112 -7.16 -16.48 -10.06
CA THR A 112 -7.66 -16.34 -8.68
C THR A 112 -9.09 -16.81 -8.45
N ASN A 113 -9.86 -17.16 -9.49
CA ASN A 113 -11.28 -17.56 -9.41
C ASN A 113 -11.54 -19.04 -9.06
N LYS A 114 -10.77 -19.62 -8.14
CA LYS A 114 -10.79 -21.07 -7.83
C LYS A 114 -11.63 -21.44 -6.59
N THR A 115 -12.19 -20.47 -5.89
CA THR A 115 -13.00 -20.68 -4.68
C THR A 115 -14.47 -20.40 -4.97
N PRO A 116 -15.43 -20.80 -4.09
CA PRO A 116 -16.86 -20.47 -4.24
C PRO A 116 -17.10 -18.97 -4.51
N SER A 117 -18.24 -18.66 -5.14
CA SER A 117 -18.52 -17.31 -5.64
C SER A 117 -18.74 -16.29 -4.50
N TYR A 118 -19.59 -16.64 -3.53
CA TYR A 118 -20.10 -15.70 -2.52
C TYR A 118 -19.37 -15.80 -1.19
N PRO A 119 -19.01 -14.66 -0.58
CA PRO A 119 -18.96 -13.30 -1.12
C PRO A 119 -17.75 -13.08 -2.04
N SER A 120 -17.72 -11.98 -2.82
CA SER A 120 -16.56 -11.62 -3.62
C SER A 120 -15.36 -11.26 -2.74
N GLY A 121 -14.27 -12.04 -2.87
CA GLY A 121 -13.05 -11.81 -2.10
C GLY A 121 -12.35 -10.51 -2.49
N HIS A 122 -12.23 -10.23 -3.80
CA HIS A 122 -11.62 -8.99 -4.30
C HIS A 122 -12.39 -7.75 -3.86
N ALA A 123 -13.73 -7.79 -3.87
CA ALA A 123 -14.55 -6.67 -3.38
C ALA A 123 -14.31 -6.42 -1.87
N ALA A 124 -14.22 -7.48 -1.06
CA ALA A 124 -13.93 -7.34 0.36
C ALA A 124 -12.52 -6.78 0.60
N GLN A 125 -11.51 -7.34 -0.07
CA GLN A 125 -10.11 -6.94 0.08
C GLN A 125 -9.87 -5.50 -0.37
N SER A 126 -10.36 -5.11 -1.55
CA SER A 126 -10.23 -3.74 -2.05
C SER A 126 -10.97 -2.74 -1.16
N ARG A 127 -12.16 -3.11 -0.64
CA ARG A 127 -12.92 -2.27 0.29
C ARG A 127 -12.16 -2.01 1.59
N ILE A 128 -11.52 -3.03 2.18
CA ILE A 128 -10.74 -2.88 3.40
C ILE A 128 -9.55 -1.95 3.16
N VAL A 129 -8.81 -2.16 2.06
CA VAL A 129 -7.64 -1.33 1.72
C VAL A 129 -8.07 0.11 1.46
N ALA A 130 -9.15 0.34 0.68
CA ALA A 130 -9.69 1.69 0.43
C ALA A 130 -10.04 2.42 1.73
N ARG A 131 -10.74 1.74 2.65
CA ARG A 131 -11.08 2.30 3.96
C ARG A 131 -9.86 2.55 4.84
N TYR A 132 -8.87 1.68 4.76
CA TYR A 132 -7.62 1.83 5.51
C TYR A 132 -6.87 3.10 5.08
N VAL A 133 -6.74 3.30 3.76
CA VAL A 133 -6.10 4.52 3.22
C VAL A 133 -6.94 5.76 3.49
N ALA A 134 -8.26 5.70 3.30
CA ALA A 134 -9.17 6.80 3.61
C ALA A 134 -9.12 7.22 5.08
N GLY A 135 -8.89 6.27 5.99
CA GLY A 135 -8.66 6.59 7.40
C GLY A 135 -7.39 7.40 7.68
N LYS A 136 -6.39 7.32 6.78
CA LYS A 136 -5.16 8.15 6.81
C LYS A 136 -5.33 9.47 6.06
N PHE A 137 -6.14 9.50 5.02
CA PHE A 137 -6.36 10.62 4.10
C PHE A 137 -7.87 10.84 3.86
N PRO A 138 -8.62 11.37 4.85
CA PRO A 138 -10.09 11.47 4.78
C PRO A 138 -10.60 12.31 3.61
N GLU A 139 -9.83 13.30 3.18
CA GLU A 139 -10.14 14.18 2.05
C GLU A 139 -10.19 13.43 0.70
N HIS A 140 -9.58 12.25 0.64
CA HIS A 140 -9.54 11.39 -0.54
C HIS A 140 -10.54 10.22 -0.47
N GLU A 141 -11.37 10.13 0.59
CA GLU A 141 -12.23 8.96 0.85
C GLU A 141 -13.08 8.54 -0.34
N ALA A 142 -13.79 9.49 -0.98
CA ALA A 142 -14.68 9.17 -2.09
C ALA A 142 -13.95 8.51 -3.26
N ASN A 143 -12.80 9.06 -3.64
CA ASN A 143 -12.00 8.55 -4.75
C ASN A 143 -11.34 7.20 -4.42
N LEU A 144 -10.89 7.01 -3.18
CA LEU A 144 -10.31 5.74 -2.73
C LEU A 144 -11.36 4.63 -2.71
N ILE A 145 -12.57 4.93 -2.27
CA ILE A 145 -13.70 3.99 -2.30
C ILE A 145 -14.06 3.63 -3.74
N GLU A 146 -14.07 4.63 -4.66
CA GLU A 146 -14.32 4.37 -6.08
C GLU A 146 -13.22 3.50 -6.71
N ALA A 147 -11.96 3.75 -6.41
CA ALA A 147 -10.85 2.89 -6.85
C ALA A 147 -11.01 1.44 -6.31
N GLY A 148 -11.50 1.26 -5.09
CA GLY A 148 -11.86 -0.05 -4.55
C GLY A 148 -13.05 -0.70 -5.27
N ASN A 149 -14.06 0.10 -5.63
CA ASN A 149 -15.22 -0.35 -6.42
C ASN A 149 -14.81 -0.84 -7.80
N GLU A 150 -13.87 -0.17 -8.46
CA GLU A 150 -13.34 -0.56 -9.77
C GLU A 150 -12.82 -1.99 -9.75
N CYS A 151 -12.04 -2.36 -8.72
CA CYS A 151 -11.57 -3.73 -8.54
C CYS A 151 -12.74 -4.70 -8.32
N GLY A 152 -13.58 -4.44 -7.32
CA GLY A 152 -14.65 -5.35 -6.91
C GLY A 152 -15.68 -5.58 -8.01
N TYR A 153 -16.14 -4.50 -8.66
CA TYR A 153 -17.12 -4.58 -9.75
C TYR A 153 -16.51 -5.14 -11.03
N GLY A 154 -15.22 -4.91 -11.26
CA GLY A 154 -14.48 -5.54 -12.36
C GLY A 154 -14.61 -7.07 -12.34
N ARG A 155 -14.75 -7.70 -11.15
CA ARG A 155 -14.96 -9.15 -11.04
C ARG A 155 -16.34 -9.60 -11.54
N VAL A 156 -17.36 -8.73 -11.46
CA VAL A 156 -18.68 -8.99 -12.05
C VAL A 156 -18.60 -8.88 -13.58
N LEU A 157 -17.98 -7.81 -14.07
CA LEU A 157 -17.75 -7.61 -15.50
C LEU A 157 -16.92 -8.72 -16.13
N ALA A 158 -15.98 -9.29 -15.36
CA ALA A 158 -15.18 -10.45 -15.80
C ALA A 158 -15.96 -11.77 -15.86
N GLY A 159 -17.18 -11.81 -15.34
CA GLY A 159 -18.01 -13.03 -15.27
C GLY A 159 -17.66 -13.98 -14.13
N PHE A 160 -16.89 -13.53 -13.14
CA PHE A 160 -16.44 -14.37 -12.01
C PHE A 160 -17.40 -14.37 -10.83
N HIS A 161 -18.17 -13.28 -10.67
CA HIS A 161 -19.07 -13.02 -9.58
C HIS A 161 -20.41 -12.46 -10.05
N TYR A 162 -21.42 -12.64 -9.24
CA TYR A 162 -22.71 -11.97 -9.40
C TYR A 162 -22.67 -10.55 -8.78
N PRO A 163 -23.58 -9.64 -9.18
CA PRO A 163 -23.73 -8.35 -8.50
C PRO A 163 -23.92 -8.48 -6.99
N SER A 164 -24.73 -9.44 -6.55
CA SER A 164 -24.94 -9.70 -5.12
C SER A 164 -23.70 -10.21 -4.38
N ASP A 165 -22.78 -10.93 -5.05
CA ASP A 165 -21.49 -11.32 -4.46
C ASP A 165 -20.61 -10.09 -4.21
N TYR A 166 -20.62 -9.13 -5.16
CA TYR A 166 -19.90 -7.87 -5.04
C TYR A 166 -20.42 -7.03 -3.88
N GLU A 167 -21.74 -6.88 -3.76
CA GLU A 167 -22.36 -6.15 -2.64
C GLU A 167 -22.02 -6.78 -1.29
N ALA A 168 -22.14 -8.12 -1.20
CA ALA A 168 -21.80 -8.84 0.02
C ALA A 168 -20.31 -8.77 0.35
N GLY A 169 -19.44 -8.75 -0.66
CA GLY A 169 -18.02 -8.53 -0.52
C GLY A 169 -17.72 -7.16 0.08
N ASN A 170 -18.31 -6.09 -0.47
CA ASN A 170 -18.18 -4.74 0.09
C ASN A 170 -18.69 -4.66 1.53
N LEU A 171 -19.86 -5.25 1.83
CA LEU A 171 -20.40 -5.30 3.19
C LEU A 171 -19.44 -6.02 4.15
N LEU A 172 -18.90 -7.15 3.73
CA LEU A 172 -17.92 -7.90 4.52
C LEU A 172 -16.66 -7.05 4.76
N GLY A 173 -16.14 -6.40 3.73
CA GLY A 173 -14.99 -5.50 3.84
C GLY A 173 -15.21 -4.35 4.82
N GLU A 174 -16.38 -3.70 4.77
CA GLU A 174 -16.77 -2.65 5.74
C GLU A 174 -16.80 -3.16 7.18
N LYS A 175 -17.38 -4.34 7.41
CA LYS A 175 -17.44 -4.94 8.74
C LYS A 175 -16.05 -5.33 9.24
N MET A 176 -15.21 -5.90 8.39
CA MET A 176 -13.84 -6.25 8.72
C MET A 176 -13.01 -5.01 9.05
N TYR A 177 -13.12 -3.93 8.26
CA TYR A 177 -12.45 -2.67 8.55
C TYR A 177 -12.85 -2.07 9.90
N LYS A 178 -14.14 -2.14 10.28
CA LYS A 178 -14.61 -1.67 11.59
C LYS A 178 -14.00 -2.46 12.76
N LEU A 179 -13.72 -3.75 12.54
CA LEU A 179 -13.14 -4.66 13.53
C LEU A 179 -11.61 -4.81 13.38
N MET A 180 -11.01 -4.09 12.44
CA MET A 180 -9.58 -4.07 12.27
C MET A 180 -8.90 -3.60 13.56
N ASN A 181 -7.82 -4.26 13.95
CA ASN A 181 -7.06 -3.89 15.14
C ASN A 181 -6.33 -2.55 14.92
N LYS A 182 -7.04 -1.48 15.23
CA LYS A 182 -6.55 -0.10 15.08
C LYS A 182 -5.52 0.26 16.17
N GLU A 183 -5.40 -0.52 17.22
CA GLU A 183 -4.43 -0.23 18.29
C GLU A 183 -3.00 -0.33 17.82
N ASN A 184 -2.68 -1.29 16.95
CA ASN A 184 -1.37 -1.35 16.31
C ASN A 184 -1.14 -0.12 15.42
N TYR A 185 -2.15 0.31 14.66
CA TYR A 185 -2.12 1.52 13.86
C TYR A 185 -1.99 2.78 14.72
N ILE A 186 -2.80 2.91 15.79
CA ILE A 186 -2.73 4.04 16.72
C ILE A 186 -1.38 4.08 17.45
N LYS A 187 -0.81 2.92 17.78
CA LYS A 187 0.51 2.82 18.42
C LYS A 187 1.62 3.22 17.43
N GLU A 188 1.54 2.83 16.17
CA GLU A 188 2.47 3.25 15.14
C GLU A 188 2.28 4.71 14.73
N MET A 189 1.04 5.21 14.65
CA MET A 189 0.75 6.64 14.46
C MET A 189 1.21 7.49 15.65
N LYS A 190 1.04 7.00 16.88
CA LYS A 190 1.62 7.67 18.06
C LYS A 190 3.14 7.63 18.01
N THR A 191 3.75 6.51 17.61
CA THR A 191 5.20 6.38 17.43
C THR A 191 5.67 7.26 16.28
N PHE A 192 4.95 7.33 15.16
CA PHE A 192 5.23 8.23 14.04
C PHE A 192 4.96 9.68 14.43
N LYS A 193 3.87 9.98 15.14
CA LYS A 193 3.60 11.33 15.68
C LYS A 193 4.69 11.74 16.69
N THR A 194 5.09 10.84 17.59
CA THR A 194 6.18 11.09 18.54
C THR A 194 7.51 11.20 17.81
N PHE A 195 7.72 10.41 16.73
CA PHE A 195 8.87 10.55 15.84
C PHE A 195 8.82 11.87 15.07
N MET A 196 7.68 12.22 14.48
CA MET A 196 7.49 13.51 13.82
C MET A 196 7.59 14.68 14.81
N GLU A 197 7.02 14.57 15.99
CA GLU A 197 7.17 15.54 17.08
C GLU A 197 8.63 15.63 17.54
N SER A 198 9.37 14.53 17.57
CA SER A 198 10.81 14.55 17.86
C SER A 198 11.64 15.15 16.73
N ILE A 199 11.14 15.09 15.48
CA ILE A 199 11.75 15.74 14.31
C ILE A 199 11.32 17.20 14.20
N ILE A 200 10.08 17.53 14.59
CA ILE A 200 9.52 18.89 14.60
C ILE A 200 9.94 19.64 15.89
N ASP A 201 10.69 18.96 16.75
CA ASP A 201 11.08 19.49 18.05
C ASP A 201 11.74 20.86 17.93
N ILE A 202 11.49 21.69 18.93
CA ILE A 202 11.95 23.07 19.07
C ILE A 202 13.38 23.17 18.54
N PRO A 203 13.67 24.08 17.60
CA PRO A 203 15.02 24.25 17.11
C PRO A 203 15.98 24.44 18.30
N ARG A 204 17.05 23.66 18.37
CA ARG A 204 18.08 23.81 19.38
C ARG A 204 18.65 25.21 19.26
N SER A 205 19.19 25.70 20.35
CA SER A 205 19.85 27.03 20.35
C SER A 205 21.09 27.05 19.43
N THR A 206 21.70 25.86 19.20
CA THR A 206 22.95 25.72 18.43
C THR A 206 22.82 24.68 17.34
N TYR A 207 23.70 24.74 16.34
CA TYR A 207 23.98 23.64 15.42
C TYR A 207 24.72 22.49 16.16
N ALA A 208 24.92 21.37 15.49
CA ALA A 208 25.58 20.20 16.09
C ALA A 208 27.04 20.52 16.54
N PRO A 209 27.31 20.64 17.83
CA PRO A 209 28.66 21.03 18.30
C PRO A 209 29.74 20.00 18.02
N GLY A 210 29.32 18.73 17.75
CA GLY A 210 30.22 17.66 17.32
C GLY A 210 30.76 17.86 15.90
N VAL A 211 29.98 18.56 15.06
CA VAL A 211 30.24 18.74 13.62
C VAL A 211 30.74 20.14 13.27
N PHE A 212 30.26 21.18 13.98
CA PHE A 212 30.49 22.56 13.65
C PHE A 212 31.32 23.31 14.71
N ASP A 213 32.26 24.13 14.25
CA ASP A 213 32.86 25.18 15.02
C ASP A 213 31.94 26.41 14.96
N GLY A 214 31.83 27.14 16.07
CA GLY A 214 30.90 28.26 16.18
C GLY A 214 29.45 27.82 16.00
N ALA A 215 29.06 26.68 16.58
CA ALA A 215 27.74 26.09 16.47
C ALA A 215 26.60 27.02 16.94
N ASP A 216 26.88 28.01 17.76
CA ASP A 216 25.97 29.06 18.22
C ASP A 216 25.89 30.26 17.27
N SER A 217 26.78 30.35 16.29
CA SER A 217 26.85 31.44 15.33
C SER A 217 25.80 31.35 14.23
N LYS A 218 25.65 32.43 13.45
CA LYS A 218 24.80 32.47 12.26
C LYS A 218 25.40 31.68 11.08
N ASN A 219 26.72 31.55 11.04
CA ASN A 219 27.47 30.89 9.96
C ASN A 219 28.49 29.91 10.56
N PRO A 220 28.06 28.76 11.10
CA PRO A 220 28.96 27.77 11.65
C PRO A 220 29.80 27.16 10.54
N LYS A 221 31.04 26.78 10.86
CA LYS A 221 31.97 26.10 9.94
C LYS A 221 32.07 24.62 10.33
N ILE A 222 32.16 23.75 9.35
CA ILE A 222 32.45 22.32 9.64
C ILE A 222 33.84 22.21 10.23
N LYS A 223 33.97 21.43 11.29
CA LYS A 223 35.25 21.19 11.96
C LYS A 223 36.26 20.57 11.03
N SER A 224 37.50 20.96 11.12
CA SER A 224 38.60 20.40 10.32
C SER A 224 38.74 18.88 10.52
N SER A 225 38.44 18.36 11.72
CA SER A 225 38.44 16.90 11.99
C SER A 225 37.34 16.16 11.24
N VAL A 226 36.15 16.77 11.09
CA VAL A 226 35.03 16.20 10.34
C VAL A 226 35.34 16.25 8.83
N MET A 227 35.89 17.37 8.35
CA MET A 227 36.34 17.47 6.95
C MET A 227 37.40 16.42 6.62
N ALA A 228 38.37 16.19 7.49
CA ALA A 228 39.40 15.16 7.27
C ALA A 228 38.80 13.73 7.21
N MET A 229 37.74 13.45 7.97
CA MET A 229 37.02 12.18 7.88
C MET A 229 36.30 12.03 6.54
N ILE A 230 35.62 13.11 6.09
CA ILE A 230 34.93 13.15 4.78
C ILE A 230 35.94 12.95 3.68
N ASP A 231 37.05 13.72 3.66
CA ASP A 231 38.11 13.63 2.65
C ASP A 231 38.72 12.21 2.60
N LYS A 232 38.87 11.57 3.75
CA LYS A 232 39.38 10.18 3.78
C LYS A 232 38.43 9.20 3.12
N GLN A 233 37.12 9.31 3.39
CA GLN A 233 36.13 8.45 2.79
C GLN A 233 35.97 8.72 1.29
N VAL A 234 35.93 9.98 0.89
CA VAL A 234 35.82 10.37 -0.52
C VAL A 234 37.00 9.84 -1.32
N LYS A 235 38.23 9.93 -0.81
CA LYS A 235 39.43 9.36 -1.47
C LYS A 235 39.37 7.85 -1.72
N GLU A 236 38.60 7.11 -0.92
CA GLU A 236 38.36 5.68 -1.20
C GLU A 236 37.48 5.51 -2.45
N PHE A 237 36.46 6.33 -2.62
CA PHE A 237 35.58 6.31 -3.78
C PHE A 237 36.24 6.88 -5.04
N GLU A 238 37.10 7.90 -4.92
CA GLU A 238 37.87 8.48 -6.05
C GLU A 238 38.79 7.46 -6.77
N LYS A 239 39.04 6.29 -6.14
CA LYS A 239 39.78 5.20 -6.76
C LYS A 239 39.03 4.57 -7.94
N GLU A 240 37.70 4.63 -7.95
CA GLU A 240 36.88 4.04 -9.00
C GLU A 240 36.41 5.09 -10.02
N TYR A 241 35.96 6.24 -9.56
CA TYR A 241 35.43 7.31 -10.43
C TYR A 241 35.80 8.70 -9.89
N PRO A 242 36.09 9.67 -10.77
CA PRO A 242 36.34 11.04 -10.34
C PRO A 242 35.14 11.64 -9.63
N VAL A 243 35.38 12.25 -8.49
CA VAL A 243 34.34 12.98 -7.74
C VAL A 243 34.14 14.36 -8.34
N ILE A 244 32.92 14.70 -8.72
CA ILE A 244 32.53 16.01 -9.27
C ILE A 244 32.13 16.96 -8.14
N GLU A 245 31.31 16.48 -7.20
CA GLU A 245 30.76 17.29 -6.12
C GLU A 245 30.52 16.46 -4.86
N ILE A 246 30.69 17.08 -3.71
CA ILE A 246 30.37 16.49 -2.42
C ILE A 246 29.36 17.42 -1.74
N GLY A 247 28.18 16.88 -1.44
CA GLY A 247 27.14 17.57 -0.70
C GLY A 247 26.94 16.95 0.68
N LEU A 248 26.77 17.78 1.69
CA LEU A 248 26.29 17.33 2.98
C LEU A 248 24.80 17.51 3.05
N ILE A 249 24.07 16.51 3.52
CA ILE A 249 22.63 16.52 3.65
C ILE A 249 22.21 16.05 5.05
N GLY A 250 20.90 16.14 5.34
CA GLY A 250 20.31 15.61 6.56
C GLY A 250 20.07 16.65 7.67
N SER A 251 19.46 16.19 8.74
CA SER A 251 19.03 17.03 9.88
C SER A 251 20.18 17.69 10.62
N ILE A 252 21.38 17.12 10.54
CA ILE A 252 22.60 17.62 11.21
C ILE A 252 23.00 19.02 10.73
N LEU A 253 22.61 19.39 9.50
CA LEU A 253 22.85 20.73 8.92
C LEU A 253 21.86 21.78 9.43
N THR A 254 20.94 21.40 10.29
CA THR A 254 19.92 22.28 10.86
C THR A 254 20.04 22.33 12.39
N LYS A 255 19.34 23.24 13.03
CA LYS A 255 19.20 23.23 14.50
C LYS A 255 18.21 22.19 15.02
N ARG A 256 17.75 21.29 14.17
CA ARG A 256 16.77 20.21 14.48
C ARG A 256 17.39 18.82 14.44
N TYR A 257 18.69 18.71 14.69
CA TYR A 257 19.39 17.44 14.73
C TYR A 257 19.12 16.66 16.02
N ARG A 258 19.20 15.33 15.95
CA ARG A 258 19.20 14.44 17.12
C ARG A 258 20.63 14.21 17.61
N ASN A 259 20.80 13.78 18.86
CA ASN A 259 22.14 13.49 19.41
C ASN A 259 22.82 12.30 18.72
N ASP A 260 22.01 11.42 18.13
CA ASP A 260 22.40 10.21 17.40
C ASP A 260 22.22 10.39 15.87
N ALA A 261 22.12 11.63 15.39
CA ALA A 261 21.98 11.90 13.97
C ALA A 261 23.29 11.64 13.23
N ASP A 262 23.20 10.85 12.16
CA ASP A 262 24.31 10.60 11.24
C ASP A 262 24.56 11.83 10.34
N LEU A 263 25.80 11.95 9.88
CA LEU A 263 26.16 12.93 8.86
C LEU A 263 26.06 12.24 7.50
N ASP A 264 25.01 12.57 6.75
CA ASP A 264 24.80 12.05 5.42
C ASP A 264 25.64 12.81 4.40
N ILE A 265 26.39 12.09 3.58
CA ILE A 265 27.26 12.65 2.54
C ILE A 265 26.74 12.19 1.19
N ASN A 266 26.40 13.14 0.34
CA ASN A 266 26.06 12.90 -1.05
C ASN A 266 27.29 13.13 -1.94
N VAL A 267 27.68 12.14 -2.71
CA VAL A 267 28.86 12.24 -3.60
C VAL A 267 28.41 12.05 -5.05
N LEU A 268 28.70 13.05 -5.88
CA LEU A 268 28.44 13.00 -7.31
C LEU A 268 29.72 12.58 -8.04
N PHE A 269 29.63 11.50 -8.83
CA PHE A 269 30.73 10.94 -9.59
C PHE A 269 30.61 11.21 -11.10
N ASP A 270 31.74 11.30 -11.78
CA ASP A 270 31.79 11.27 -13.25
C ASP A 270 31.86 9.80 -13.71
N VAL A 271 30.69 9.20 -13.93
CA VAL A 271 30.55 7.80 -14.38
C VAL A 271 30.33 7.77 -15.88
N PRO A 272 31.13 7.02 -16.66
CA PRO A 272 30.91 6.86 -18.09
C PRO A 272 29.50 6.35 -18.41
N LYS A 273 28.86 6.91 -19.44
CA LYS A 273 27.45 6.60 -19.81
C LYS A 273 27.17 5.11 -19.97
N GLU A 274 28.15 4.33 -20.38
CA GLU A 274 28.06 2.88 -20.60
C GLU A 274 27.92 2.08 -19.30
N LYS A 275 28.22 2.69 -18.15
CA LYS A 275 28.16 2.06 -16.81
C LYS A 275 27.04 2.61 -15.92
N GLN A 276 26.25 3.59 -16.40
CA GLN A 276 25.19 4.23 -15.60
C GLN A 276 23.92 3.37 -15.45
N GLU A 277 23.76 2.28 -16.22
CA GLU A 277 22.58 1.41 -16.18
C GLU A 277 22.70 0.22 -15.19
N ASP A 278 23.90 -0.13 -14.75
CA ASP A 278 24.13 -1.32 -13.90
C ASP A 278 24.02 -1.05 -12.37
N GLU A 279 23.82 0.20 -11.94
CA GLU A 279 23.80 0.58 -10.50
C GLU A 279 22.47 1.22 -10.03
N ARG A 280 21.35 0.81 -10.61
CA ARG A 280 20.01 1.20 -10.12
C ARG A 280 19.32 0.11 -9.32
#